data_0a1d76984a8bb4adaf2b77b7bb4dfbc7
#
_entry.id   0a1d76984a8bb4adaf2b77b7bb4dfbc7
#
_cell.length_a   1.000
_cell.length_b   1.000
_cell.length_c   1.000
_cell.angle_alpha   90.00
_cell.angle_beta   90.00
_cell.angle_gamma   90.00
#
_symmetry.space_group_name_H-M   'P 1'
#
loop_
_entity.id
_entity.type
_entity.pdbx_description
1 polymer ?
#
loop_
_entity_poly.entity_id
_entity_poly.type
_entity_poly.pdbx_seq_one_letter_code
_entity_poly.pdbx_strand_id
1 'polypeptide(L)'
;QEPFLEIKPYQTPNFQQYPISQNLDHHYPSSNITDNVFLRFDGFEFEGDVIYPDCLTGTSCYDGHAGVDFHMPFNTPILAPAGGYVLWASFTDPADPCPGAIEPNGDQGTIIIAHGNDYFSVYLHMNPPLNVSVGDNVITGDTLGFNGNSGCAIDAHLHFEIRKGNWFFDTDEAWA
;
A
#
# COMPACT_ATOMS: atom_id res chain seq x y z
N GLN A 1 -5.57 -3.13 21.21
CA GLN A 1 -4.45 -4.08 21.10
C GLN A 1 -3.92 -3.97 19.67
N GLU A 2 -2.95 -3.12 19.52
CA GLU A 2 -2.15 -3.03 18.28
C GLU A 2 -1.03 -4.06 18.34
N PRO A 3 -0.34 -4.24 17.31
CA PRO A 3 -0.77 -4.62 15.98
C PRO A 3 -0.34 -6.07 15.73
N PHE A 4 -1.02 -6.70 14.87
CA PHE A 4 -0.69 -8.03 14.39
C PHE A 4 0.59 -8.04 13.50
N LEU A 5 1.13 -6.89 13.10
CA LEU A 5 2.36 -6.81 12.33
C LEU A 5 3.59 -7.15 13.18
N GLU A 6 4.28 -8.21 12.83
CA GLU A 6 5.45 -8.71 13.55
C GLU A 6 6.77 -8.17 12.97
N ILE A 7 6.78 -7.86 11.69
CA ILE A 7 7.93 -7.33 10.96
C ILE A 7 7.49 -6.26 9.94
N LYS A 8 8.43 -5.57 9.31
CA LYS A 8 8.14 -4.70 8.18
C LYS A 8 7.74 -5.49 6.94
N PRO A 9 6.90 -4.91 6.05
CA PRO A 9 6.44 -5.58 4.84
C PRO A 9 7.52 -5.72 3.74
N TYR A 10 8.79 -5.55 4.07
CA TYR A 10 9.89 -5.62 3.11
C TYR A 10 11.21 -6.05 3.75
N GLN A 11 12.07 -6.65 2.94
CA GLN A 11 13.43 -7.01 3.35
C GLN A 11 14.36 -5.81 3.21
N THR A 12 15.17 -5.55 4.24
CA THR A 12 16.18 -4.50 4.21
C THR A 12 17.59 -5.07 4.36
N PRO A 13 18.55 -4.63 3.55
CA PRO A 13 19.96 -4.90 3.84
C PRO A 13 20.39 -4.12 5.10
N ASN A 14 21.11 -4.77 6.01
CA ASN A 14 21.71 -4.12 7.17
C ASN A 14 20.74 -3.37 8.11
N PHE A 15 19.49 -3.83 8.24
CA PHE A 15 18.47 -3.23 9.10
C PHE A 15 18.09 -1.77 8.75
N GLN A 16 18.47 -1.26 7.60
CA GLN A 16 18.07 0.06 7.14
C GLN A 16 16.55 0.09 6.91
N GLN A 17 15.96 1.25 7.17
CA GLN A 17 14.58 1.51 6.80
C GLN A 17 14.57 2.20 5.44
N TYR A 18 13.66 1.79 4.56
CA TYR A 18 13.38 2.57 3.38
C TYR A 18 12.58 3.82 3.77
N PRO A 19 12.90 4.97 3.15
CA PRO A 19 12.18 6.20 3.45
C PRO A 19 10.71 6.09 3.00
N ILE A 20 9.83 6.70 3.78
CA ILE A 20 8.46 6.94 3.36
C ILE A 20 8.51 8.09 2.35
N SER A 21 7.92 7.89 1.17
CA SER A 21 7.79 8.93 0.14
C SER A 21 6.44 9.63 0.20
N GLN A 22 5.39 8.89 0.59
CA GLN A 22 4.04 9.44 0.75
C GLN A 22 3.37 8.88 2.01
N ASN A 23 2.60 9.72 2.69
CA ASN A 23 1.90 9.37 3.92
C ASN A 23 0.44 9.04 3.65
N LEU A 24 -0.12 8.21 4.53
CA LEU A 24 -1.55 7.92 4.57
C LEU A 24 -2.35 9.17 4.90
N ASP A 25 -3.46 9.36 4.20
CA ASP A 25 -4.49 10.32 4.59
C ASP A 25 -5.41 9.70 5.66
N HIS A 26 -5.43 10.31 6.83
CA HIS A 26 -6.25 9.86 7.96
C HIS A 26 -7.67 10.44 7.97
N HIS A 27 -8.00 11.36 7.07
CA HIS A 27 -9.34 11.95 6.99
C HIS A 27 -10.29 11.04 6.19
N TYR A 28 -9.97 10.79 4.94
CA TYR A 28 -10.67 9.82 4.09
C TYR A 28 -9.69 9.08 3.21
N PRO A 29 -9.08 7.99 3.71
CA PRO A 29 -8.04 7.25 2.96
C PRO A 29 -8.66 6.38 1.85
N SER A 30 -9.25 7.02 0.87
CA SER A 30 -9.86 6.38 -0.28
C SER A 30 -9.58 7.16 -1.56
N SER A 31 -8.92 6.55 -2.50
CA SER A 31 -8.63 7.15 -3.82
C SER A 31 -9.90 7.52 -4.61
N ASN A 32 -11.06 7.03 -4.19
CA ASN A 32 -12.35 7.33 -4.81
C ASN A 32 -13.09 8.50 -4.16
N ILE A 33 -12.65 8.97 -3.00
CA ILE A 33 -13.29 10.05 -2.26
C ILE A 33 -12.22 11.08 -1.97
N THR A 34 -12.18 12.12 -2.76
CA THR A 34 -11.37 13.29 -2.52
C THR A 34 -12.29 14.39 -1.99
N ASP A 35 -12.09 14.79 -0.75
CA ASP A 35 -12.87 15.88 -0.13
C ASP A 35 -12.08 17.17 0.02
N ASN A 36 -10.87 17.19 -0.53
CA ASN A 36 -9.88 18.27 -0.46
C ASN A 36 -9.32 18.51 0.94
N VAL A 37 -9.35 17.51 1.82
CA VAL A 37 -8.74 17.59 3.15
C VAL A 37 -7.79 16.42 3.35
N PHE A 38 -6.53 16.71 3.58
CA PHE A 38 -5.54 15.73 4.01
C PHE A 38 -5.28 15.87 5.50
N LEU A 39 -5.35 14.79 6.25
CA LEU A 39 -5.02 14.73 7.67
C LEU A 39 -3.94 13.69 7.93
N ARG A 40 -2.83 14.12 8.51
CA ARG A 40 -1.75 13.23 8.94
C ARG A 40 -1.94 12.77 10.40
N PHE A 41 -1.36 11.63 10.74
CA PHE A 41 -1.45 11.01 12.07
C PHE A 41 -1.08 11.92 13.26
N ASP A 42 -0.27 12.96 13.05
CA ASP A 42 0.15 13.93 14.07
C ASP A 42 -0.72 15.20 14.12
N GLY A 43 -1.82 15.22 13.36
CA GLY A 43 -2.76 16.33 13.31
C GLY A 43 -2.39 17.45 12.34
N PHE A 44 -1.34 17.24 11.51
CA PHE A 44 -1.09 18.17 10.39
C PHE A 44 -2.22 18.01 9.36
N GLU A 45 -2.87 19.10 9.02
CA GLU A 45 -3.99 19.16 8.09
C GLU A 45 -3.73 20.25 7.05
N PHE A 46 -4.14 20.00 5.81
CA PHE A 46 -4.23 21.02 4.77
C PHE A 46 -5.47 20.79 3.89
N GLU A 47 -5.94 21.87 3.28
CA GLU A 47 -7.01 21.85 2.29
C GLU A 47 -6.43 21.92 0.88
N GLY A 48 -6.88 21.06 -0.02
CA GLY A 48 -6.53 21.03 -1.43
C GLY A 48 -6.20 19.64 -1.93
N ASP A 49 -6.48 19.41 -3.20
CA ASP A 49 -6.24 18.15 -3.93
C ASP A 49 -4.83 18.06 -4.54
N VAL A 50 -3.96 18.96 -4.18
CA VAL A 50 -2.60 19.05 -4.72
C VAL A 50 -1.67 18.17 -3.90
N ILE A 51 -0.81 17.40 -4.57
CA ILE A 51 0.34 16.77 -3.91
C ILE A 51 1.14 17.85 -3.19
N TYR A 52 1.14 17.80 -1.87
CA TYR A 52 1.87 18.76 -1.04
C TYR A 52 3.29 18.24 -0.82
N PRO A 53 4.32 18.81 -1.47
CA PRO A 53 5.70 18.49 -1.17
C PRO A 53 6.02 18.99 0.23
N ASP A 54 6.72 18.20 1.03
CA ASP A 54 7.16 18.58 2.38
C ASP A 54 6.07 18.59 3.46
N CYS A 55 5.06 17.72 3.38
CA CYS A 55 4.18 17.53 4.53
C CYS A 55 4.90 16.89 5.74
N LEU A 56 5.98 16.19 5.49
CA LEU A 56 7.11 15.88 6.40
C LEU A 56 8.40 16.05 5.60
N THR A 57 9.49 16.37 6.26
CA THR A 57 10.79 16.56 5.59
C THR A 57 11.10 15.37 4.67
N GLY A 58 11.09 15.61 3.36
CA GLY A 58 11.37 14.61 2.33
C GLY A 58 10.23 13.66 1.99
N THR A 59 8.97 13.92 2.42
CA THR A 59 7.78 13.16 2.05
C THR A 59 6.76 14.03 1.36
N SER A 60 5.85 13.41 0.60
CA SER A 60 4.68 14.10 0.06
C SER A 60 3.38 13.57 0.67
N CYS A 61 2.30 14.31 0.50
CA CYS A 61 0.95 13.95 0.91
C CYS A 61 -0.02 14.38 -0.17
N TYR A 62 -1.09 13.65 -0.33
CA TYR A 62 -2.23 14.04 -1.15
C TYR A 62 -3.51 13.46 -0.56
N ASP A 63 -4.60 14.15 -0.82
CA ASP A 63 -5.94 13.77 -0.39
C ASP A 63 -6.33 12.39 -0.95
N GLY A 64 -6.89 11.55 -0.10
CA GLY A 64 -7.36 10.21 -0.42
C GLY A 64 -6.26 9.14 -0.53
N HIS A 65 -5.02 9.40 -0.12
CA HIS A 65 -3.96 8.38 -0.13
C HIS A 65 -4.22 7.27 0.89
N ALA A 66 -4.58 6.08 0.39
CA ALA A 66 -5.08 4.97 1.21
C ALA A 66 -3.98 4.16 1.95
N GLY A 67 -2.72 4.49 1.77
CA GLY A 67 -1.62 3.72 2.34
C GLY A 67 -0.37 4.55 2.65
N VAL A 68 0.72 3.85 2.88
CA VAL A 68 2.05 4.43 3.03
C VAL A 68 2.93 3.94 1.90
N ASP A 69 3.59 4.86 1.21
CA ASP A 69 4.55 4.53 0.16
C ASP A 69 5.96 4.47 0.71
N PHE A 70 6.58 3.30 0.58
CA PHE A 70 7.99 3.09 0.90
C PHE A 70 8.82 3.15 -0.37
N HIS A 71 9.61 4.21 -0.54
CA HIS A 71 10.53 4.34 -1.66
C HIS A 71 11.70 3.36 -1.50
N MET A 72 11.83 2.41 -2.44
CA MET A 72 12.83 1.36 -2.35
C MET A 72 13.34 0.95 -3.74
N PRO A 73 14.54 0.35 -3.83
CA PRO A 73 15.08 -0.14 -5.10
C PRO A 73 14.13 -1.15 -5.75
N PHE A 74 14.08 -1.10 -7.07
CA PHE A 74 13.32 -2.06 -7.88
C PHE A 74 13.72 -3.51 -7.52
N ASN A 75 12.76 -4.42 -7.47
CA ASN A 75 12.95 -5.82 -7.08
C ASN A 75 13.41 -6.03 -5.61
N THR A 76 13.12 -5.11 -4.71
CA THR A 76 13.26 -5.38 -3.28
C THR A 76 12.24 -6.44 -2.85
N PRO A 77 12.65 -7.50 -2.13
CA PRO A 77 11.72 -8.52 -1.65
C PRO A 77 10.67 -7.92 -0.71
N ILE A 78 9.41 -8.22 -0.99
CA ILE A 78 8.26 -7.86 -0.16
C ILE A 78 7.87 -9.07 0.68
N LEU A 79 7.71 -8.85 1.98
CA LEU A 79 7.48 -9.90 2.97
C LEU A 79 6.10 -9.81 3.58
N ALA A 80 5.56 -10.95 3.98
CA ALA A 80 4.38 -11.00 4.84
C ALA A 80 4.74 -10.47 6.24
N PRO A 81 4.19 -9.35 6.71
CA PRO A 81 4.53 -8.80 8.03
C PRO A 81 3.83 -9.54 9.17
N ALA A 82 2.85 -10.37 8.85
CA ALA A 82 2.13 -11.27 9.74
C ALA A 82 1.62 -12.47 8.97
N GLY A 83 1.33 -13.56 9.65
CA GLY A 83 0.69 -14.73 9.06
C GLY A 83 -0.74 -14.41 8.58
N GLY A 84 -1.19 -15.10 7.52
CA GLY A 84 -2.52 -14.88 6.97
C GLY A 84 -2.87 -15.77 5.79
N TYR A 85 -4.00 -15.46 5.17
CA TYR A 85 -4.55 -16.16 4.03
C TYR A 85 -4.65 -15.21 2.82
N VAL A 86 -4.09 -15.60 1.67
CA VAL A 86 -4.07 -14.78 0.45
C VAL A 86 -5.46 -14.76 -0.18
N LEU A 87 -6.09 -13.59 -0.16
CA LEU A 87 -7.41 -13.35 -0.78
C LEU A 87 -7.28 -12.94 -2.24
N TRP A 88 -6.22 -12.22 -2.58
CA TRP A 88 -5.97 -11.72 -3.92
C TRP A 88 -4.47 -11.74 -4.23
N ALA A 89 -4.10 -12.15 -5.41
CA ALA A 89 -2.75 -12.09 -5.96
C ALA A 89 -2.85 -12.09 -7.49
N SER A 90 -2.77 -10.92 -8.11
CA SER A 90 -2.98 -10.77 -9.54
C SER A 90 -2.35 -9.48 -10.08
N PHE A 91 -2.14 -9.44 -11.39
CA PHE A 91 -1.83 -8.24 -12.18
C PHE A 91 -3.07 -7.70 -12.92
N THR A 92 -4.20 -8.37 -12.81
CA THR A 92 -5.45 -7.92 -13.43
C THR A 92 -6.40 -7.50 -12.33
N ASP A 93 -6.40 -6.24 -11.96
CA ASP A 93 -7.41 -5.67 -11.09
C ASP A 93 -8.42 -4.88 -11.93
N PRO A 94 -9.63 -5.41 -12.16
CA PRO A 94 -10.65 -4.70 -12.90
C PRO A 94 -11.23 -3.50 -12.11
N ALA A 95 -10.90 -3.36 -10.84
CA ALA A 95 -11.41 -2.31 -9.97
C ALA A 95 -10.50 -1.08 -9.88
N ASP A 96 -9.28 -1.15 -10.38
CA ASP A 96 -8.36 -0.02 -10.41
C ASP A 96 -7.91 0.32 -11.84
N PRO A 97 -8.76 0.99 -12.62
CA PRO A 97 -8.23 1.84 -13.67
C PRO A 97 -7.63 3.05 -12.98
N CYS A 98 -6.32 3.25 -13.05
CA CYS A 98 -5.71 4.51 -12.73
C CYS A 98 -6.45 5.66 -13.44
N PRO A 99 -7.38 6.39 -12.81
CA PRO A 99 -8.17 7.38 -13.53
C PRO A 99 -7.25 8.52 -13.96
N GLY A 100 -6.97 8.58 -15.25
CA GLY A 100 -6.15 9.61 -15.87
C GLY A 100 -4.66 9.32 -15.95
N ALA A 101 -4.18 8.16 -15.55
CA ALA A 101 -2.82 7.76 -15.80
C ALA A 101 -2.64 7.35 -17.26
N ILE A 102 -1.66 7.96 -17.90
CA ILE A 102 -1.08 7.41 -19.13
C ILE A 102 -0.39 6.13 -18.67
N GLU A 103 -1.03 5.00 -18.91
CA GLU A 103 -0.53 3.66 -18.67
C GLU A 103 0.95 3.51 -19.05
N PRO A 104 1.96 3.75 -18.21
CA PRO A 104 3.31 3.46 -18.66
C PRO A 104 3.74 2.05 -18.28
N ASN A 105 3.09 1.40 -17.32
CA ASN A 105 3.69 0.25 -16.65
C ASN A 105 2.82 -1.02 -16.61
N GLY A 106 1.74 -1.06 -17.38
CA GLY A 106 0.84 -2.21 -17.47
C GLY A 106 -0.08 -2.38 -16.25
N ASP A 107 -0.70 -3.54 -16.15
CA ASP A 107 -1.64 -3.85 -15.07
C ASP A 107 -0.96 -3.85 -13.70
N GLN A 108 -1.67 -3.33 -12.70
CA GLN A 108 -1.15 -3.22 -11.33
C GLN A 108 -1.02 -4.59 -10.66
N GLY A 109 0.18 -4.88 -10.18
CA GLY A 109 0.44 -6.06 -9.35
C GLY A 109 -0.06 -5.84 -7.93
N THR A 110 -1.08 -6.59 -7.52
CA THR A 110 -1.75 -6.46 -6.22
C THR A 110 -1.74 -7.76 -5.45
N ILE A 111 -1.42 -7.70 -4.15
CA ILE A 111 -1.61 -8.80 -3.19
C ILE A 111 -2.46 -8.29 -2.04
N ILE A 112 -3.43 -9.11 -1.58
CA ILE A 112 -4.25 -8.84 -0.40
C ILE A 112 -4.23 -10.08 0.50
N ILE A 113 -3.93 -9.88 1.78
CA ILE A 113 -3.84 -10.94 2.79
C ILE A 113 -4.81 -10.64 3.93
N ALA A 114 -5.63 -11.64 4.28
CA ALA A 114 -6.47 -11.60 5.49
C ALA A 114 -5.69 -12.15 6.69
N HIS A 115 -5.62 -11.39 7.78
CA HIS A 115 -4.90 -11.76 8.99
C HIS A 115 -5.79 -12.21 10.16
N GLY A 116 -7.11 -12.30 9.92
CA GLY A 116 -8.10 -12.54 10.96
C GLY A 116 -8.53 -11.27 11.69
N ASN A 117 -9.58 -11.38 12.51
CA ASN A 117 -10.18 -10.25 13.23
C ASN A 117 -10.54 -9.05 12.34
N ASP A 118 -10.89 -9.34 11.08
CA ASP A 118 -11.22 -8.36 10.04
C ASP A 118 -10.08 -7.41 9.66
N TYR A 119 -8.81 -7.81 9.89
CA TYR A 119 -7.65 -7.08 9.41
C TYR A 119 -7.12 -7.65 8.10
N PHE A 120 -6.69 -6.75 7.21
CA PHE A 120 -6.14 -7.06 5.90
C PHE A 120 -4.91 -6.22 5.64
N SER A 121 -3.92 -6.79 4.95
CA SER A 121 -2.82 -6.01 4.36
C SER A 121 -2.93 -6.01 2.85
N VAL A 122 -2.63 -4.86 2.23
CA VAL A 122 -2.66 -4.65 0.78
C VAL A 122 -1.29 -4.20 0.32
N TYR A 123 -0.84 -4.77 -0.79
CA TYR A 123 0.45 -4.50 -1.42
C TYR A 123 0.20 -4.15 -2.88
N LEU A 124 0.56 -2.95 -3.30
CA LEU A 124 0.40 -2.51 -4.68
C LEU A 124 1.75 -2.28 -5.36
N HIS A 125 1.70 -2.10 -6.67
CA HIS A 125 2.82 -1.84 -7.57
C HIS A 125 3.87 -2.96 -7.61
N MET A 126 3.43 -4.20 -7.32
CA MET A 126 4.29 -5.37 -7.33
C MET A 126 4.83 -5.66 -8.74
N ASN A 127 6.05 -6.21 -8.81
CA ASN A 127 6.67 -6.66 -10.05
C ASN A 127 6.43 -8.17 -10.27
N PRO A 128 6.21 -8.65 -11.52
CA PRO A 128 6.10 -10.08 -11.76
C PRO A 128 7.45 -10.82 -11.56
N PRO A 129 7.43 -12.09 -11.11
CA PRO A 129 6.25 -12.83 -10.71
C PRO A 129 5.84 -12.55 -9.26
N LEU A 130 4.54 -12.77 -8.94
CA LEU A 130 4.11 -12.91 -7.55
C LEU A 130 4.50 -14.33 -7.07
N ASN A 131 4.97 -14.44 -5.82
CA ASN A 131 5.40 -15.71 -5.24
C ASN A 131 4.27 -16.45 -4.52
N VAL A 132 3.09 -15.84 -4.46
CA VAL A 132 1.91 -16.38 -3.81
C VAL A 132 0.72 -16.37 -4.76
N SER A 133 -0.24 -17.23 -4.48
CA SER A 133 -1.49 -17.38 -5.21
C SER A 133 -2.68 -17.27 -4.27
N VAL A 134 -3.85 -16.92 -4.80
CA VAL A 134 -5.11 -16.94 -4.04
C VAL A 134 -5.32 -18.30 -3.41
N GLY A 135 -5.60 -18.33 -2.13
CA GLY A 135 -5.79 -19.56 -1.36
C GLY A 135 -4.57 -20.01 -0.56
N ASP A 136 -3.41 -19.42 -0.78
CA ASP A 136 -2.22 -19.77 -0.01
C ASP A 136 -2.31 -19.26 1.44
N ASN A 137 -1.74 -20.04 2.36
CA ASN A 137 -1.47 -19.57 3.71
C ASN A 137 -0.01 -19.11 3.77
N VAL A 138 0.21 -17.93 4.31
CA VAL A 138 1.52 -17.36 4.53
C VAL A 138 1.83 -17.22 6.01
N ILE A 139 3.09 -17.31 6.36
CA ILE A 139 3.59 -16.99 7.70
C ILE A 139 4.43 -15.71 7.66
N THR A 140 4.64 -15.11 8.82
CA THR A 140 5.51 -13.95 8.96
C THR A 140 6.89 -14.20 8.37
N GLY A 141 7.33 -13.31 7.48
CA GLY A 141 8.61 -13.39 6.78
C GLY A 141 8.59 -14.10 5.43
N ASP A 142 7.48 -14.72 5.03
CA ASP A 142 7.36 -15.30 3.69
C ASP A 142 7.51 -14.21 2.62
N THR A 143 8.25 -14.50 1.56
CA THR A 143 8.43 -13.58 0.44
C THR A 143 7.22 -13.66 -0.49
N LEU A 144 6.44 -12.59 -0.52
CA LEU A 144 5.21 -12.47 -1.32
C LEU A 144 5.51 -12.21 -2.81
N GLY A 145 6.62 -11.56 -3.09
CA GLY A 145 7.05 -11.13 -4.41
C GLY A 145 8.08 -10.01 -4.28
N PHE A 146 8.12 -9.12 -5.26
CA PHE A 146 9.08 -8.03 -5.31
C PHE A 146 8.36 -6.72 -5.64
N ASN A 147 8.84 -5.60 -5.06
CA ASN A 147 8.30 -4.31 -5.44
C ASN A 147 8.69 -3.95 -6.88
N GLY A 148 7.86 -3.13 -7.48
CA GLY A 148 8.05 -2.60 -8.82
C GLY A 148 7.50 -1.20 -8.94
N ASN A 149 6.95 -0.93 -10.12
CA ASN A 149 6.24 0.29 -10.44
C ASN A 149 5.02 -0.01 -11.34
N SER A 150 4.43 -1.21 -11.22
CA SER A 150 3.27 -1.61 -12.01
C SER A 150 2.05 -0.73 -11.70
N GLY A 151 1.14 -0.59 -12.67
CA GLY A 151 -0.01 0.29 -12.54
C GLY A 151 0.34 1.78 -12.51
N CYS A 152 -0.27 2.54 -11.65
CA CYS A 152 -0.15 4.01 -11.55
C CYS A 152 1.11 4.54 -10.86
N ALA A 153 2.13 3.74 -10.69
CA ALA A 153 3.35 4.19 -10.03
C ALA A 153 4.24 5.00 -10.97
N ILE A 154 4.75 6.14 -10.49
CA ILE A 154 5.73 6.97 -11.23
C ILE A 154 7.13 6.35 -11.10
N ASP A 155 7.49 5.94 -9.88
CA ASP A 155 8.78 5.37 -9.52
C ASP A 155 8.61 4.05 -8.75
N ALA A 156 9.71 3.29 -8.58
CA ALA A 156 9.68 2.05 -7.83
C ALA A 156 9.44 2.31 -6.34
N HIS A 157 8.31 1.84 -5.82
CA HIS A 157 7.95 1.92 -4.40
C HIS A 157 7.04 0.75 -4.03
N LEU A 158 6.87 0.52 -2.74
CA LEU A 158 5.79 -0.31 -2.20
C LEU A 158 4.72 0.62 -1.66
N HIS A 159 3.51 0.57 -2.21
CA HIS A 159 2.32 1.09 -1.56
C HIS A 159 1.78 0.00 -0.62
N PHE A 160 1.69 0.30 0.66
CA PHE A 160 1.29 -0.64 1.70
C PHE A 160 0.15 -0.07 2.54
N GLU A 161 -0.90 -0.90 2.71
CA GLU A 161 -2.07 -0.54 3.51
C GLU A 161 -2.36 -1.59 4.57
N ILE A 162 -2.94 -1.14 5.69
CA ILE A 162 -3.66 -1.99 6.63
C ILE A 162 -5.11 -1.53 6.63
N ARG A 163 -6.01 -2.48 6.39
CA ARG A 163 -7.47 -2.25 6.40
C ARG A 163 -8.14 -3.05 7.48
N LYS A 164 -9.25 -2.54 7.98
CA LYS A 164 -10.11 -3.23 8.94
C LYS A 164 -11.55 -3.24 8.44
N GLY A 165 -12.23 -4.38 8.54
CA GLY A 165 -13.64 -4.55 8.21
C GLY A 165 -13.89 -4.96 6.77
N ASN A 166 -13.47 -4.21 5.79
CA ASN A 166 -13.64 -4.56 4.39
C ASN A 166 -12.34 -4.43 3.60
N TRP A 167 -12.05 -5.43 2.79
CA TRP A 167 -10.86 -5.44 1.94
C TRP A 167 -11.11 -4.85 0.53
N PHE A 168 -12.38 -4.63 0.16
CA PHE A 168 -12.73 -4.01 -1.12
C PHE A 168 -12.45 -2.52 -1.09
N PHE A 169 -11.98 -1.98 -2.21
CA PHE A 169 -11.54 -0.59 -2.40
C PHE A 169 -12.66 0.47 -2.25
N ASP A 170 -13.88 0.08 -1.93
CA ASP A 170 -15.04 0.96 -2.03
C ASP A 170 -15.84 1.11 -0.74
N THR A 171 -15.23 1.19 0.41
CA THR A 171 -15.95 1.48 1.62
C THR A 171 -15.23 2.41 2.57
N ASP A 172 -16.00 3.34 3.09
CA ASP A 172 -15.70 4.43 3.99
C ASP A 172 -14.97 4.11 5.30
N GLU A 173 -14.38 2.95 5.42
CA GLU A 173 -13.76 2.49 6.64
C GLU A 173 -12.43 1.78 6.40
N ALA A 174 -11.46 2.43 5.78
CA ALA A 174 -10.08 1.98 5.83
C ALA A 174 -9.41 2.63 7.01
N TRP A 175 -8.75 2.08 7.81
CA TRP A 175 -7.82 2.46 8.53
C TRP A 175 -7.30 2.27 9.68
N ALA A 176 -6.16 2.00 9.92
CA ALA A 176 -5.44 2.30 11.16
C ALA A 176 -3.99 2.66 10.82
#